data_2f6655c49abdb3beb0b1b12645cc940c
#
_entry.id   2f6655c49abdb3beb0b1b12645cc940c
#
_cell.length_a   1.000
_cell.length_b   1.000
_cell.length_c   1.000
_cell.angle_alpha   90.00
_cell.angle_beta   90.00
_cell.angle_gamma   90.00
#
_symmetry.space_group_name_H-M   'P 1'
#
loop_
_entity.id
_entity.type
_entity.pdbx_description
1 polymer ?
#
loop_
_entity_poly.entity_id
_entity_poly.type
_entity_poly.pdbx_seq_one_letter_code
_entity_poly.pdbx_strand_id
1 'polypeptide(L)'
;MHLQASVEDYDSFARSLTIGAETMVMKFRPELPMHDRYEVAYDFLPPSAGLEVLAISKLINAFFRWEFNSCESLVVGDEVHPIDYANACPDIAITSLHYYFPWAISALLKWSTFCAVTGRTPRLDTNTRDYFDVADSDRSYGDKLAEYARLADAYFEKDRYQEFCATSLASLDEIVLDWVASPDFDALLVDTVKSTYPAHEQDHFVAHFRGLLSLWVHDNSG
;
A
#
# COMPACT_ATOMS: atom_id res chain seq x y z
N MET A 1 -29.17 -9.19 -5.40
CA MET A 1 -29.20 -7.88 -4.73
C MET A 1 -28.27 -8.00 -3.53
N HIS A 2 -27.21 -7.19 -3.48
CA HIS A 2 -26.33 -7.13 -2.32
C HIS A 2 -26.79 -5.96 -1.45
N LEU A 3 -26.94 -6.21 -0.15
CA LEU A 3 -27.22 -5.20 0.86
C LEU A 3 -26.01 -5.13 1.80
N GLN A 4 -25.46 -3.94 1.99
CA GLN A 4 -24.38 -3.67 2.90
C GLN A 4 -24.83 -2.57 3.86
N ALA A 5 -24.45 -2.67 5.13
CA ALA A 5 -24.67 -1.59 6.07
C ALA A 5 -23.87 -0.36 5.65
N SER A 6 -24.47 0.81 5.78
CA SER A 6 -23.77 2.08 5.58
C SER A 6 -22.99 2.42 6.84
N VAL A 7 -21.73 2.82 6.68
CA VAL A 7 -20.94 3.43 7.76
C VAL A 7 -20.99 4.92 7.49
N GLU A 8 -21.74 5.62 8.32
CA GLU A 8 -21.89 7.08 8.27
C GLU A 8 -21.00 7.70 9.36
N ASP A 9 -20.61 8.94 9.16
CA ASP A 9 -19.82 9.72 10.14
C ASP A 9 -18.50 9.03 10.58
N TYR A 10 -17.77 8.45 9.62
CA TYR A 10 -16.44 7.88 9.89
C TYR A 10 -15.40 9.00 10.14
N ASP A 11 -14.45 8.71 11.03
CA ASP A 11 -13.39 9.66 11.39
C ASP A 11 -12.27 9.71 10.35
N SER A 12 -11.98 8.55 9.75
CA SER A 12 -10.91 8.41 8.77
C SER A 12 -11.24 7.39 7.68
N PHE A 13 -10.78 7.69 6.47
CA PHE A 13 -10.77 6.75 5.37
C PHE A 13 -9.33 6.31 5.13
N ALA A 14 -9.03 5.06 5.39
CA ALA A 14 -7.73 4.46 5.15
C ALA A 14 -7.74 3.66 3.85
N ARG A 15 -6.77 3.94 2.97
CA ARG A 15 -6.47 3.11 1.83
C ARG A 15 -5.12 2.46 2.00
N SER A 16 -5.09 1.13 1.98
CA SER A 16 -3.86 0.36 2.07
C SER A 16 -3.42 -0.10 0.69
N LEU A 17 -2.12 -0.10 0.46
CA LEU A 17 -1.47 -0.66 -0.72
C LEU A 17 -0.54 -1.78 -0.26
N THR A 18 -0.81 -3.01 -0.69
CA THR A 18 0.02 -4.18 -0.38
C THR A 18 0.75 -4.65 -1.63
N ILE A 19 2.06 -4.79 -1.52
CA ILE A 19 2.96 -5.29 -2.56
C ILE A 19 3.80 -6.39 -1.93
N GLY A 20 3.48 -7.64 -2.25
CA GLY A 20 4.12 -8.78 -1.61
C GLY A 20 3.97 -8.76 -0.08
N ALA A 21 5.11 -8.80 0.61
CA ALA A 21 5.14 -8.81 2.07
C ALA A 21 4.99 -7.42 2.72
N GLU A 22 5.01 -6.34 1.93
CA GLU A 22 4.93 -4.97 2.44
C GLU A 22 3.54 -4.37 2.27
N THR A 23 3.11 -3.55 3.22
CA THR A 23 1.85 -2.81 3.15
C THR A 23 2.06 -1.40 3.68
N MET A 24 1.62 -0.41 2.92
CA MET A 24 1.51 0.98 3.34
C MET A 24 0.04 1.34 3.55
N VAL A 25 -0.24 2.12 4.58
CA VAL A 25 -1.58 2.67 4.85
C VAL A 25 -1.53 4.18 4.64
N MET A 26 -2.43 4.69 3.82
CA MET A 26 -2.50 6.09 3.40
C MET A 26 -3.86 6.66 3.78
N LYS A 27 -3.89 7.93 4.17
CA LYS A 27 -5.14 8.66 4.34
C LYS A 27 -5.73 8.99 2.98
N PHE A 28 -6.99 8.62 2.78
CA PHE A 28 -7.68 8.80 1.52
C PHE A 28 -8.88 9.74 1.67
N ARG A 29 -9.01 10.67 0.72
CA ARG A 29 -10.04 11.72 0.68
C ARG A 29 -10.83 11.58 -0.63
N PRO A 30 -11.85 10.69 -0.68
CA PRO A 30 -12.59 10.41 -1.91
C PRO A 30 -13.33 11.64 -2.45
N GLU A 31 -13.64 12.61 -1.60
CA GLU A 31 -14.31 13.86 -1.95
C GLU A 31 -13.41 14.88 -2.69
N LEU A 32 -12.08 14.70 -2.63
CA LEU A 32 -11.14 15.58 -3.29
C LEU A 32 -10.90 15.18 -4.75
N PRO A 33 -10.38 16.11 -5.59
CA PRO A 33 -9.89 15.76 -6.92
C PRO A 33 -8.85 14.63 -6.88
N MET A 34 -8.76 13.85 -7.95
CA MET A 34 -7.95 12.61 -7.99
C MET A 34 -6.49 12.81 -7.56
N HIS A 35 -5.89 13.94 -7.90
CA HIS A 35 -4.50 14.29 -7.58
C HIS A 35 -4.28 14.72 -6.13
N ASP A 36 -5.35 14.92 -5.33
CA ASP A 36 -5.29 15.32 -3.92
C ASP A 36 -5.86 14.26 -2.97
N ARG A 37 -6.32 13.12 -3.50
CA ARG A 37 -6.99 12.09 -2.69
C ARG A 37 -6.10 11.40 -1.67
N TYR A 38 -4.82 11.29 -1.95
CA TYR A 38 -3.85 10.71 -1.01
C TYR A 38 -3.21 11.83 -0.17
N GLU A 39 -3.89 12.17 0.93
CA GLU A 39 -3.39 13.20 1.85
C GLU A 39 -2.15 12.71 2.59
N VAL A 40 -1.08 13.49 2.60
CA VAL A 40 0.11 13.22 3.41
C VAL A 40 -0.23 13.47 4.88
N ALA A 41 -0.35 12.39 5.65
CA ALA A 41 -0.71 12.44 7.06
C ALA A 41 -0.01 11.30 7.82
N TYR A 42 0.68 11.62 8.92
CA TYR A 42 1.51 10.67 9.64
C TYR A 42 0.73 9.91 10.72
N ASP A 43 -0.07 10.61 11.52
CA ASP A 43 -0.76 10.06 12.70
C ASP A 43 -2.29 10.16 12.56
N PHE A 44 -2.83 9.73 11.42
CA PHE A 44 -4.26 9.86 11.14
C PHE A 44 -5.13 8.71 11.66
N LEU A 45 -4.52 7.62 12.14
CA LEU A 45 -5.20 6.47 12.72
C LEU A 45 -4.71 6.22 14.15
N PRO A 46 -5.61 5.78 15.06
CA PRO A 46 -5.17 5.16 16.30
C PRO A 46 -4.26 3.96 16.00
N PRO A 47 -3.21 3.71 16.81
CA PRO A 47 -2.27 2.60 16.55
C PRO A 47 -2.95 1.23 16.42
N SER A 48 -3.98 0.96 17.23
CA SER A 48 -4.79 -0.27 17.16
C SER A 48 -5.47 -0.43 15.80
N ALA A 49 -6.16 0.61 15.33
CA ALA A 49 -6.82 0.61 14.02
C ALA A 49 -5.82 0.49 12.86
N GLY A 50 -4.69 1.17 12.94
CA GLY A 50 -3.61 1.06 11.94
C GLY A 50 -3.08 -0.36 11.81
N LEU A 51 -2.80 -1.05 12.93
CA LEU A 51 -2.37 -2.45 12.93
C LEU A 51 -3.45 -3.39 12.39
N GLU A 52 -4.71 -3.12 12.69
CA GLU A 52 -5.83 -3.91 12.18
C GLU A 52 -6.00 -3.74 10.67
N VAL A 53 -5.95 -2.52 10.14
CA VAL A 53 -5.97 -2.25 8.69
C VAL A 53 -4.84 -2.98 7.97
N LEU A 54 -3.62 -2.97 8.52
CA LEU A 54 -2.48 -3.72 7.99
C LEU A 54 -2.74 -5.22 7.95
N ALA A 55 -3.25 -5.79 9.06
CA ALA A 55 -3.51 -7.23 9.17
C ALA A 55 -4.62 -7.68 8.21
N ILE A 56 -5.71 -6.91 8.11
CA ILE A 56 -6.83 -7.17 7.18
C ILE A 56 -6.34 -7.12 5.74
N SER A 57 -5.56 -6.11 5.36
CA SER A 57 -5.05 -5.95 4.00
C SER A 57 -4.16 -7.12 3.58
N LYS A 58 -3.25 -7.53 4.45
CA LYS A 58 -2.39 -8.71 4.21
C LYS A 58 -3.19 -10.00 4.14
N LEU A 59 -4.16 -10.19 5.05
CA LEU A 59 -5.06 -11.33 5.04
C LEU A 59 -5.79 -11.46 3.70
N ILE A 60 -6.41 -10.39 3.23
CA ILE A 60 -7.16 -10.37 1.96
C ILE A 60 -6.24 -10.77 0.81
N ASN A 61 -5.06 -10.19 0.72
CA ASN A 61 -4.11 -10.51 -0.34
C ASN A 61 -3.64 -11.97 -0.28
N ALA A 62 -3.30 -12.46 0.89
CA ALA A 62 -2.88 -13.86 1.06
C ALA A 62 -4.02 -14.84 0.76
N PHE A 63 -5.25 -14.54 1.20
CA PHE A 63 -6.42 -15.37 0.96
C PHE A 63 -6.74 -15.50 -0.53
N PHE A 64 -6.75 -14.37 -1.27
CA PHE A 64 -7.05 -14.34 -2.70
C PHE A 64 -5.82 -14.60 -3.59
N ARG A 65 -4.64 -14.81 -3.02
CA ARG A 65 -3.37 -15.00 -3.75
C ARG A 65 -2.99 -13.77 -4.61
N TRP A 66 -3.33 -12.58 -4.13
CA TRP A 66 -2.96 -11.33 -4.79
C TRP A 66 -1.60 -10.84 -4.28
N GLU A 67 -0.70 -10.60 -5.22
CA GLU A 67 0.66 -10.12 -4.92
C GLU A 67 0.76 -8.59 -4.92
N PHE A 68 -0.26 -7.92 -5.47
CA PHE A 68 -0.34 -6.47 -5.59
C PHE A 68 -1.81 -6.05 -5.59
N ASN A 69 -2.24 -5.34 -4.55
CA ASN A 69 -3.65 -4.97 -4.35
C ASN A 69 -3.80 -3.78 -3.41
N SER A 70 -4.87 -3.02 -3.56
CA SER A 70 -5.27 -2.01 -2.59
C SER A 70 -6.61 -2.36 -1.94
N CYS A 71 -6.74 -2.03 -0.65
CA CYS A 71 -7.95 -2.18 0.13
C CYS A 71 -8.37 -0.83 0.72
N GLU A 72 -9.68 -0.66 0.91
CA GLU A 72 -10.27 0.52 1.51
C GLU A 72 -10.98 0.16 2.81
N SER A 73 -10.78 0.99 3.84
CA SER A 73 -11.40 0.83 5.15
C SER A 73 -11.87 2.17 5.69
N LEU A 74 -13.07 2.18 6.27
CA LEU A 74 -13.56 3.29 7.09
C LEU A 74 -13.21 3.01 8.55
N VAL A 75 -12.84 4.03 9.30
CA VAL A 75 -12.46 3.90 10.70
C VAL A 75 -13.32 4.84 11.54
N VAL A 76 -13.95 4.27 12.58
CA VAL A 76 -14.78 4.98 13.55
C VAL A 76 -14.19 4.70 14.94
N GLY A 77 -13.55 5.71 15.54
CA GLY A 77 -12.76 5.47 16.76
C GLY A 77 -11.65 4.44 16.52
N ASP A 78 -11.73 3.32 17.22
CA ASP A 78 -10.83 2.17 17.06
C ASP A 78 -11.40 1.06 16.17
N GLU A 79 -12.62 1.20 15.66
CA GLU A 79 -13.30 0.16 14.89
C GLU A 79 -13.00 0.30 13.39
N VAL A 80 -12.54 -0.78 12.76
CA VAL A 80 -12.17 -0.83 11.34
C VAL A 80 -13.27 -1.54 10.54
N HIS A 81 -13.79 -0.87 9.51
CA HIS A 81 -14.80 -1.38 8.59
C HIS A 81 -14.22 -1.50 7.18
N PRO A 82 -13.74 -2.68 6.73
CA PRO A 82 -13.30 -2.89 5.36
C PRO A 82 -14.49 -2.79 4.40
N ILE A 83 -14.36 -1.96 3.36
CA ILE A 83 -15.49 -1.67 2.43
C ILE A 83 -15.21 -2.07 0.99
N ASP A 84 -13.98 -1.90 0.50
CA ASP A 84 -13.54 -2.32 -0.82
C ASP A 84 -12.13 -2.90 -0.73
N TYR A 85 -11.97 -4.14 -1.20
CA TYR A 85 -10.71 -4.86 -1.08
C TYR A 85 -10.32 -5.62 -2.34
N ALA A 86 -11.00 -5.40 -3.45
CA ALA A 86 -10.79 -6.12 -4.71
C ALA A 86 -10.24 -5.18 -5.80
N ASN A 87 -9.15 -4.48 -5.55
CA ASN A 87 -8.46 -3.64 -6.52
C ASN A 87 -7.06 -4.18 -6.82
N ALA A 88 -7.03 -5.35 -7.46
CA ALA A 88 -5.77 -5.96 -7.91
C ALA A 88 -5.12 -5.12 -9.02
N CYS A 89 -3.80 -4.89 -8.92
CA CYS A 89 -3.04 -3.99 -9.76
C CYS A 89 -3.58 -2.55 -9.77
N PRO A 90 -3.64 -1.88 -8.59
CA PRO A 90 -4.10 -0.50 -8.51
C PRO A 90 -3.19 0.45 -9.25
N ASP A 91 -3.71 1.63 -9.60
CA ASP A 91 -2.90 2.71 -10.15
C ASP A 91 -1.87 3.19 -9.14
N ILE A 92 -0.61 3.21 -9.56
CA ILE A 92 0.52 3.74 -8.79
C ILE A 92 1.25 4.85 -9.56
N ALA A 93 0.58 5.53 -10.50
CA ALA A 93 1.20 6.61 -11.24
C ALA A 93 1.73 7.71 -10.31
N ILE A 94 2.80 8.37 -10.72
CA ILE A 94 3.40 9.48 -9.98
C ILE A 94 2.39 10.63 -9.74
N THR A 95 1.44 10.81 -10.66
CA THR A 95 0.36 11.81 -10.58
C THR A 95 -0.81 11.38 -9.71
N SER A 96 -0.88 10.12 -9.30
CA SER A 96 -1.89 9.59 -8.39
C SER A 96 -1.33 9.45 -6.97
N LEU A 97 -0.22 8.73 -6.81
CA LEU A 97 0.38 8.47 -5.49
C LEU A 97 1.31 9.60 -5.01
N HIS A 98 1.87 10.40 -5.93
CA HIS A 98 2.78 11.52 -5.65
C HIS A 98 3.76 11.24 -4.49
N TYR A 99 3.56 11.75 -3.28
CA TYR A 99 4.38 11.52 -2.10
C TYR A 99 4.64 10.01 -1.81
N TYR A 100 3.65 9.15 -2.04
CA TYR A 100 3.76 7.71 -1.77
C TYR A 100 4.33 6.89 -2.94
N PHE A 101 4.52 7.51 -4.11
CA PHE A 101 5.05 6.85 -5.31
C PHE A 101 6.42 6.20 -5.10
N PRO A 102 7.42 6.85 -4.46
CA PRO A 102 8.74 6.25 -4.28
C PRO A 102 8.70 4.97 -3.43
N TRP A 103 7.86 4.94 -2.38
CA TRP A 103 7.66 3.73 -1.61
C TRP A 103 7.10 2.59 -2.48
N ALA A 104 6.09 2.88 -3.30
CA ALA A 104 5.47 1.87 -4.16
C ALA A 104 6.48 1.27 -5.16
N ILE A 105 7.33 2.11 -5.75
CA ILE A 105 8.40 1.66 -6.65
C ILE A 105 9.45 0.82 -5.90
N SER A 106 9.89 1.26 -4.72
CA SER A 106 10.83 0.50 -3.89
C SER A 106 10.26 -0.88 -3.54
N ALA A 107 9.01 -0.94 -3.05
CA ALA A 107 8.34 -2.19 -2.71
C ALA A 107 8.18 -3.13 -3.92
N LEU A 108 7.81 -2.61 -5.10
CA LEU A 108 7.74 -3.38 -6.34
C LEU A 108 9.08 -3.95 -6.77
N LEU A 109 10.15 -3.15 -6.71
CA LEU A 109 11.50 -3.60 -7.03
C LEU A 109 11.96 -4.68 -6.07
N LYS A 110 11.77 -4.49 -4.75
CA LYS A 110 12.10 -5.47 -3.71
C LYS A 110 11.38 -6.78 -3.95
N TRP A 111 10.04 -6.72 -4.11
CA TRP A 111 9.22 -7.91 -4.27
C TRP A 111 9.52 -8.66 -5.57
N SER A 112 9.61 -7.95 -6.69
CA SER A 112 9.90 -8.56 -8.00
C SER A 112 11.28 -9.21 -8.02
N THR A 113 12.29 -8.53 -7.45
CA THR A 113 13.66 -9.07 -7.37
C THR A 113 13.71 -10.30 -6.46
N PHE A 114 13.07 -10.24 -5.28
CA PHE A 114 12.96 -11.39 -4.40
C PHE A 114 12.34 -12.61 -5.12
N CYS A 115 11.20 -12.43 -5.77
CA CYS A 115 10.55 -13.51 -6.52
C CYS A 115 11.46 -14.06 -7.63
N ALA A 116 12.09 -13.19 -8.41
CA ALA A 116 12.94 -13.60 -9.54
C ALA A 116 14.19 -14.36 -9.07
N VAL A 117 14.88 -13.86 -8.04
CA VAL A 117 16.13 -14.45 -7.55
C VAL A 117 15.88 -15.75 -6.78
N THR A 118 14.82 -15.80 -5.99
CA THR A 118 14.53 -16.99 -5.16
C THR A 118 13.72 -18.07 -5.89
N GLY A 119 13.26 -17.78 -7.11
CA GLY A 119 12.38 -18.69 -7.87
C GLY A 119 10.98 -18.83 -7.27
N ARG A 120 10.57 -17.87 -6.40
CA ARG A 120 9.23 -17.86 -5.84
C ARG A 120 8.21 -17.63 -6.94
N THR A 121 7.22 -18.49 -7.02
CA THR A 121 6.10 -18.36 -7.97
C THR A 121 4.80 -18.10 -7.21
N PRO A 122 3.91 -17.24 -7.73
CA PRO A 122 2.60 -17.05 -7.16
C PRO A 122 1.84 -18.39 -7.05
N ARG A 123 1.15 -18.60 -5.94
CA ARG A 123 0.33 -19.79 -5.77
C ARG A 123 -0.98 -19.62 -6.55
N LEU A 124 -1.34 -20.65 -7.32
CA LEU A 124 -2.58 -20.69 -8.08
C LEU A 124 -3.63 -21.61 -7.43
N ASP A 125 -3.29 -22.24 -6.30
CA ASP A 125 -4.23 -23.09 -5.58
C ASP A 125 -5.28 -22.24 -4.84
N THR A 126 -6.45 -22.82 -4.71
CA THR A 126 -7.58 -22.26 -3.96
C THR A 126 -7.74 -22.91 -2.59
N ASN A 127 -6.68 -23.54 -2.07
CA ASN A 127 -6.72 -24.14 -0.74
C ASN A 127 -6.67 -23.04 0.33
N THR A 128 -7.84 -22.69 0.80
CA THR A 128 -8.05 -21.64 1.84
C THR A 128 -8.59 -22.25 3.14
N ARG A 129 -8.45 -23.57 3.32
CA ARG A 129 -9.01 -24.28 4.47
C ARG A 129 -8.54 -23.72 5.79
N ASP A 130 -7.25 -23.41 5.91
CA ASP A 130 -6.66 -22.88 7.15
C ASP A 130 -7.34 -21.56 7.61
N TYR A 131 -7.74 -20.71 6.66
CA TYR A 131 -8.47 -19.47 6.97
C TYR A 131 -9.87 -19.73 7.51
N PHE A 132 -10.58 -20.72 6.95
CA PHE A 132 -11.90 -21.11 7.45
C PHE A 132 -11.79 -21.81 8.82
N ASP A 133 -10.76 -22.61 9.06
CA ASP A 133 -10.54 -23.22 10.38
C ASP A 133 -10.30 -22.15 11.47
N VAL A 134 -9.66 -21.04 11.13
CA VAL A 134 -9.57 -19.87 12.04
C VAL A 134 -10.93 -19.19 12.20
N ALA A 135 -11.68 -18.97 11.11
CA ALA A 135 -12.99 -18.34 11.16
C ALA A 135 -13.97 -19.12 12.06
N ASP A 136 -14.00 -20.44 11.91
CA ASP A 136 -14.91 -21.35 12.62
C ASP A 136 -14.46 -21.66 14.05
N SER A 137 -13.27 -21.22 14.47
CA SER A 137 -12.77 -21.44 15.83
C SER A 137 -13.47 -20.57 16.88
N ASP A 138 -13.45 -21.01 18.15
CA ASP A 138 -13.96 -20.26 19.30
C ASP A 138 -13.00 -19.17 19.83
N ARG A 139 -11.94 -18.83 19.06
CA ARG A 139 -10.95 -17.81 19.44
C ARG A 139 -11.58 -16.43 19.51
N SER A 140 -11.03 -15.57 20.35
CA SER A 140 -11.38 -14.14 20.36
C SER A 140 -11.08 -13.48 19.01
N TYR A 141 -11.70 -12.34 18.71
CA TYR A 141 -11.41 -11.58 17.51
C TYR A 141 -9.92 -11.25 17.36
N GLY A 142 -9.30 -10.76 18.43
CA GLY A 142 -7.86 -10.45 18.43
C GLY A 142 -6.97 -11.67 18.15
N ASP A 143 -7.32 -12.83 18.71
CA ASP A 143 -6.57 -14.08 18.44
C ASP A 143 -6.77 -14.57 17.01
N LYS A 144 -7.97 -14.41 16.44
CA LYS A 144 -8.23 -14.72 15.03
C LYS A 144 -7.41 -13.80 14.12
N LEU A 145 -7.39 -12.50 14.40
CA LEU A 145 -6.64 -11.52 13.63
C LEU A 145 -5.13 -11.82 13.66
N ALA A 146 -4.58 -12.17 14.84
CA ALA A 146 -3.18 -12.56 14.98
C ALA A 146 -2.85 -13.83 14.17
N GLU A 147 -3.72 -14.83 14.17
CA GLU A 147 -3.53 -16.05 13.42
C GLU A 147 -3.64 -15.80 11.89
N TYR A 148 -4.56 -14.95 11.46
CA TYR A 148 -4.64 -14.51 10.07
C TYR A 148 -3.39 -13.78 9.61
N ALA A 149 -2.84 -12.89 10.45
CA ALA A 149 -1.58 -12.21 10.16
C ALA A 149 -0.44 -13.21 9.99
N ARG A 150 -0.36 -14.24 10.86
CA ARG A 150 0.63 -15.33 10.75
C ARG A 150 0.48 -16.14 9.45
N LEU A 151 -0.76 -16.46 9.05
CA LEU A 151 -1.02 -17.16 7.79
C LEU A 151 -0.61 -16.32 6.57
N ALA A 152 -0.89 -15.01 6.62
CA ALA A 152 -0.51 -14.09 5.57
C ALA A 152 1.03 -13.90 5.49
N ASP A 153 1.70 -13.71 6.62
CA ASP A 153 3.15 -13.61 6.69
C ASP A 153 3.84 -14.89 6.17
N ALA A 154 3.28 -16.08 6.47
CA ALA A 154 3.76 -17.37 5.93
C ALA A 154 3.54 -17.48 4.40
N TYR A 155 2.39 -16.99 3.90
CA TYR A 155 2.13 -16.97 2.46
C TYR A 155 3.14 -16.12 1.70
N PHE A 156 3.46 -14.93 2.20
CA PHE A 156 4.42 -14.01 1.60
C PHE A 156 5.88 -14.35 1.92
N GLU A 157 6.15 -15.40 2.68
CA GLU A 157 7.51 -15.78 3.12
C GLU A 157 8.23 -14.59 3.79
N LYS A 158 7.53 -13.87 4.67
CA LYS A 158 7.95 -12.55 5.20
C LYS A 158 9.37 -12.56 5.77
N ASP A 159 9.71 -13.53 6.61
CA ASP A 159 11.04 -13.59 7.25
C ASP A 159 12.15 -13.75 6.20
N ARG A 160 11.94 -14.65 5.23
CA ARG A 160 12.85 -14.86 4.12
C ARG A 160 12.98 -13.63 3.22
N TYR A 161 11.86 -12.95 2.97
CA TYR A 161 11.84 -11.71 2.22
C TYR A 161 12.62 -10.61 2.94
N GLN A 162 12.41 -10.43 4.25
CA GLN A 162 13.12 -9.42 5.05
C GLN A 162 14.61 -9.69 5.10
N GLU A 163 15.03 -10.94 5.29
CA GLU A 163 16.45 -11.33 5.23
C GLU A 163 17.06 -11.03 3.85
N PHE A 164 16.34 -11.37 2.78
CA PHE A 164 16.77 -11.07 1.41
C PHE A 164 16.95 -9.58 1.18
N CYS A 165 15.98 -8.76 1.57
CA CYS A 165 16.07 -7.30 1.44
C CYS A 165 17.26 -6.74 2.25
N ALA A 166 17.44 -7.17 3.49
CA ALA A 166 18.51 -6.71 4.36
C ALA A 166 19.91 -7.10 3.85
N THR A 167 20.03 -8.22 3.14
CA THR A 167 21.34 -8.72 2.65
C THR A 167 21.64 -8.35 1.21
N SER A 168 20.65 -8.47 0.33
CA SER A 168 20.84 -8.34 -1.13
C SER A 168 20.39 -6.98 -1.69
N LEU A 169 19.54 -6.25 -0.97
CA LEU A 169 18.96 -4.98 -1.40
C LEU A 169 19.14 -3.87 -0.35
N ALA A 170 20.14 -3.99 0.53
CA ALA A 170 20.33 -3.06 1.66
C ALA A 170 20.50 -1.59 1.23
N SER A 171 21.02 -1.32 0.04
CA SER A 171 21.18 0.05 -0.49
C SER A 171 20.03 0.51 -1.40
N LEU A 172 19.00 -0.30 -1.60
CA LEU A 172 17.96 0.04 -2.58
C LEU A 172 17.18 1.30 -2.19
N ASP A 173 16.85 1.46 -0.91
CA ASP A 173 16.10 2.63 -0.46
C ASP A 173 16.91 3.92 -0.62
N GLU A 174 18.24 3.89 -0.37
CA GLU A 174 19.15 4.99 -0.66
C GLU A 174 19.24 5.31 -2.16
N ILE A 175 19.33 4.28 -3.01
CA ILE A 175 19.32 4.44 -4.47
C ILE A 175 18.01 5.07 -4.95
N VAL A 176 16.87 4.66 -4.41
CA VAL A 176 15.57 5.25 -4.75
C VAL A 176 15.48 6.70 -4.29
N LEU A 177 16.00 7.02 -3.09
CA LEU A 177 16.07 8.38 -2.58
C LEU A 177 16.89 9.29 -3.49
N ASP A 178 18.10 8.86 -3.85
CA ASP A 178 18.99 9.59 -4.75
C ASP A 178 18.36 9.79 -6.14
N TRP A 179 17.68 8.75 -6.66
CA TRP A 179 17.00 8.83 -7.94
C TRP A 179 15.86 9.83 -7.91
N VAL A 180 15.00 9.81 -6.88
CA VAL A 180 13.87 10.75 -6.74
C VAL A 180 14.36 12.19 -6.58
N ALA A 181 15.53 12.40 -5.95
CA ALA A 181 16.17 13.72 -5.83
C ALA A 181 16.89 14.18 -7.11
N SER A 182 17.00 13.34 -8.15
CA SER A 182 17.79 13.62 -9.34
C SER A 182 17.07 14.47 -10.39
N PRO A 183 17.82 15.19 -11.24
CA PRO A 183 17.26 15.88 -12.40
C PRO A 183 16.55 14.96 -13.42
N ASP A 184 16.98 13.70 -13.51
CA ASP A 184 16.37 12.72 -14.42
C ASP A 184 14.95 12.35 -13.97
N PHE A 185 14.74 12.23 -12.64
CA PHE A 185 13.40 12.01 -12.09
C PHE A 185 12.51 13.25 -12.26
N ASP A 186 13.06 14.45 -12.08
CA ASP A 186 12.31 15.69 -12.33
C ASP A 186 11.88 15.80 -13.83
N ALA A 187 12.73 15.39 -14.75
CA ALA A 187 12.38 15.34 -16.17
C ALA A 187 11.24 14.31 -16.42
N LEU A 188 11.30 13.13 -15.79
CA LEU A 188 10.23 12.13 -15.85
C LEU A 188 8.90 12.68 -15.32
N LEU A 189 8.93 13.39 -14.18
CA LEU A 189 7.75 14.03 -13.61
C LEU A 189 7.15 15.03 -14.61
N VAL A 190 7.96 15.93 -15.19
CA VAL A 190 7.53 16.92 -16.17
C VAL A 190 6.89 16.25 -17.38
N ASP A 191 7.50 15.20 -17.92
CA ASP A 191 6.98 14.47 -19.07
C ASP A 191 5.67 13.74 -18.76
N THR A 192 5.55 13.17 -17.55
CA THR A 192 4.32 12.54 -17.07
C THR A 192 3.19 13.56 -16.98
N VAL A 193 3.44 14.73 -16.37
CA VAL A 193 2.44 15.79 -16.27
C VAL A 193 2.03 16.30 -17.66
N LYS A 194 2.97 16.50 -18.57
CA LYS A 194 2.67 16.93 -19.95
C LYS A 194 1.81 15.93 -20.72
N SER A 195 1.98 14.65 -20.46
CA SER A 195 1.18 13.60 -21.10
C SER A 195 -0.23 13.44 -20.48
N THR A 196 -0.42 13.91 -19.26
CA THR A 196 -1.64 13.67 -18.47
C THR A 196 -2.57 14.89 -18.44
N TYR A 197 -2.01 16.10 -18.36
CA TYR A 197 -2.75 17.33 -18.10
C TYR A 197 -2.76 18.30 -19.30
N PRO A 198 -3.84 19.13 -19.46
CA PRO A 198 -3.90 20.17 -20.47
C PRO A 198 -2.76 21.18 -20.34
N ALA A 199 -2.30 21.75 -21.46
CA ALA A 199 -1.13 22.63 -21.49
C ALA A 199 -1.19 23.82 -20.51
N HIS A 200 -2.39 24.38 -20.28
CA HIS A 200 -2.58 25.52 -19.40
C HIS A 200 -2.54 25.19 -17.89
N GLU A 201 -2.56 23.89 -17.53
CA GLU A 201 -2.50 23.39 -16.14
C GLU A 201 -1.14 22.77 -15.80
N GLN A 202 -0.29 22.49 -16.81
CA GLN A 202 0.94 21.70 -16.63
C GLN A 202 1.90 22.32 -15.62
N ASP A 203 2.13 23.62 -15.68
CA ASP A 203 3.05 24.31 -14.72
C ASP A 203 2.54 24.20 -13.29
N HIS A 204 1.23 24.29 -13.07
CA HIS A 204 0.60 24.12 -11.77
C HIS A 204 0.84 22.70 -11.24
N PHE A 205 0.54 21.65 -12.03
CA PHE A 205 0.70 20.28 -11.60
C PHE A 205 2.15 19.84 -11.44
N VAL A 206 3.06 20.34 -12.28
CA VAL A 206 4.50 20.12 -12.05
C VAL A 206 4.93 20.70 -10.72
N ALA A 207 4.53 21.93 -10.37
CA ALA A 207 4.88 22.54 -9.10
C ALA A 207 4.26 21.79 -7.91
N HIS A 208 3.00 21.34 -8.03
CA HIS A 208 2.27 20.59 -7.01
C HIS A 208 2.98 19.26 -6.69
N PHE A 209 3.17 18.40 -7.68
CA PHE A 209 3.80 17.09 -7.46
C PHE A 209 5.28 17.20 -7.07
N ARG A 210 6.01 18.17 -7.63
CA ARG A 210 7.40 18.44 -7.21
C ARG A 210 7.46 18.81 -5.72
N GLY A 211 6.51 19.59 -5.21
CA GLY A 211 6.42 19.92 -3.79
C GLY A 211 6.22 18.69 -2.92
N LEU A 212 5.30 17.80 -3.29
CA LEU A 212 5.02 16.56 -2.55
C LEU A 212 6.20 15.57 -2.59
N LEU A 213 6.87 15.43 -3.74
CA LEU A 213 8.05 14.56 -3.87
C LEU A 213 9.26 15.14 -3.11
N SER A 214 9.43 16.48 -3.12
CA SER A 214 10.47 17.12 -2.31
C SER A 214 10.23 16.93 -0.81
N LEU A 215 8.97 16.93 -0.36
CA LEU A 215 8.62 16.60 1.02
C LEU A 215 9.00 15.17 1.35
N TRP A 216 8.69 14.21 0.45
CA TRP A 216 9.10 12.82 0.64
C TRP A 216 10.64 12.66 0.76
N VAL A 217 11.39 13.34 -0.12
CA VAL A 217 12.87 13.35 -0.04
C VAL A 217 13.32 13.91 1.30
N HIS A 218 12.75 15.02 1.76
CA HIS A 218 13.08 15.62 3.06
C HIS A 218 12.84 14.64 4.22
N ASP A 219 11.68 13.98 4.23
CA ASP A 219 11.29 13.05 5.29
C ASP A 219 12.13 11.77 5.34
N ASN A 220 12.75 11.40 4.22
CA ASN A 220 13.56 10.18 4.10
C ASN A 220 15.07 10.44 4.01
N SER A 221 15.52 11.69 4.07
CA SER A 221 16.95 12.04 4.05
C SER A 221 17.63 11.94 5.42
N GLY A 222 17.00 11.40 6.45
CA GLY A 222 17.43 10.92 7.76
C GLY A 222 18.43 11.74 8.55
#